data_4acf1b45cdbbc7a051e634028317fbb5
#
_entry.id   4acf1b45cdbbc7a051e634028317fbb5
#
_cell.length_a   1.000
_cell.length_b   1.000
_cell.length_c   1.000
_cell.angle_alpha   90.00
_cell.angle_beta   90.00
_cell.angle_gamma   90.00
#
_symmetry.space_group_name_H-M   'P 1'
#
loop_
_entity.id
_entity.type
_entity.pdbx_description
1 polymer ?
#
loop_
_entity_poly.entity_id
_entity_poly.type
_entity_poly.pdbx_seq_one_letter_code
_entity_poly.pdbx_strand_id
1 'polypeptide(L)'
;MNYKTRCVMSGIFIAILNLIGVIVSSIGVVFVKEWIAKKRRKVVTNLLTSKAECWMQLDKIASNIRESLNAKGVYIAYFHNGGKFCNGINMDKFTVIAEDYDISITDSYKNRYKNVLTSIMPYTILRLYRDSKYIFRISALTRYHSNMYVGDLRSRGCNTAISILIRDLKTDMPIGFLSAEFELDFEPDAEMMQTFWKNHNRISRNMTMVIDATEDIIKN
;
A
#
# COMPACT_ATOMS: atom_id res chain seq x y z
N MET A 1 -12.44 55.00 -57.54
CA MET A 1 -11.86 54.47 -56.25
C MET A 1 -10.39 54.21 -56.53
N ASN A 2 -9.52 54.95 -55.79
CA ASN A 2 -8.08 55.06 -56.13
C ASN A 2 -7.34 53.75 -55.74
N TYR A 3 -6.43 53.25 -56.56
CA TYR A 3 -5.68 52.01 -56.41
C TYR A 3 -4.99 51.89 -54.99
N LYS A 4 -4.52 53.00 -54.52
CA LYS A 4 -3.93 53.12 -53.17
C LYS A 4 -4.94 52.79 -52.01
N THR A 5 -6.21 53.14 -52.16
CA THR A 5 -7.25 52.91 -51.18
C THR A 5 -7.62 51.39 -51.11
N ARG A 6 -7.54 50.69 -52.24
CA ARG A 6 -7.77 49.22 -52.31
C ARG A 6 -6.66 48.43 -51.61
N CYS A 7 -5.38 48.82 -51.80
CA CYS A 7 -4.26 48.13 -51.15
C CYS A 7 -4.28 48.32 -49.62
N VAL A 8 -4.63 49.50 -49.12
CA VAL A 8 -4.71 49.78 -47.67
C VAL A 8 -5.88 48.99 -47.04
N MET A 9 -7.04 48.89 -47.69
CA MET A 9 -8.19 48.11 -47.19
C MET A 9 -7.91 46.62 -47.15
N SER A 10 -7.18 46.06 -48.15
CA SER A 10 -6.80 44.66 -48.12
C SER A 10 -5.80 44.32 -47.02
N GLY A 11 -4.86 45.22 -46.72
CA GLY A 11 -3.90 45.04 -45.61
C GLY A 11 -4.58 45.03 -44.22
N ILE A 12 -5.54 45.95 -44.04
CA ILE A 12 -6.32 46.05 -42.77
C ILE A 12 -7.16 44.76 -42.59
N PHE A 13 -7.78 44.26 -43.66
CA PHE A 13 -8.58 43.04 -43.60
C PHE A 13 -7.77 41.80 -43.23
N ILE A 14 -6.57 41.65 -43.81
CA ILE A 14 -5.64 40.56 -43.47
C ILE A 14 -5.17 40.66 -42.00
N ALA A 15 -4.88 41.89 -41.53
CA ALA A 15 -4.48 42.09 -40.13
C ALA A 15 -5.59 41.72 -39.13
N ILE A 16 -6.84 42.04 -39.46
CA ILE A 16 -8.02 41.65 -38.61
C ILE A 16 -8.19 40.13 -38.61
N LEU A 17 -8.08 39.44 -39.77
CA LEU A 17 -8.18 37.99 -39.86
C LEU A 17 -7.09 37.31 -39.05
N ASN A 18 -5.85 37.80 -39.10
CA ASN A 18 -4.74 37.27 -38.29
C ASN A 18 -4.99 37.47 -36.78
N LEU A 19 -5.49 38.62 -36.37
CA LEU A 19 -5.84 38.90 -34.97
C LEU A 19 -6.94 37.95 -34.45
N ILE A 20 -7.98 37.73 -35.24
CA ILE A 20 -9.06 36.78 -34.95
C ILE A 20 -8.48 35.36 -34.81
N GLY A 21 -7.61 34.94 -35.75
CA GLY A 21 -6.93 33.65 -35.70
C GLY A 21 -6.13 33.43 -34.41
N VAL A 22 -5.37 34.43 -33.97
CA VAL A 22 -4.61 34.38 -32.71
C VAL A 22 -5.54 34.27 -31.48
N ILE A 23 -6.62 35.05 -31.49
CA ILE A 23 -7.60 35.00 -30.38
C ILE A 23 -8.26 33.63 -30.30
N VAL A 24 -8.75 33.08 -31.40
CA VAL A 24 -9.40 31.77 -31.48
C VAL A 24 -8.45 30.63 -31.05
N SER A 25 -7.21 30.68 -31.53
CA SER A 25 -6.19 29.70 -31.14
C SER A 25 -5.84 29.76 -29.64
N SER A 26 -5.72 30.95 -29.09
CA SER A 26 -5.44 31.17 -27.66
C SER A 26 -6.58 30.65 -26.76
N ILE A 27 -7.82 30.92 -27.12
CA ILE A 27 -9.01 30.41 -26.43
C ILE A 27 -9.06 28.88 -26.55
N GLY A 28 -8.80 28.32 -27.70
CA GLY A 28 -8.75 26.87 -27.92
C GLY A 28 -7.73 26.18 -27.02
N VAL A 29 -6.53 26.75 -26.89
CA VAL A 29 -5.48 26.21 -26.02
C VAL A 29 -5.90 26.22 -24.55
N VAL A 30 -6.60 27.27 -24.10
CA VAL A 30 -7.09 27.35 -22.69
C VAL A 30 -8.14 26.26 -22.46
N PHE A 31 -9.11 26.11 -23.35
CA PHE A 31 -10.14 25.08 -23.23
C PHE A 31 -9.56 23.65 -23.23
N VAL A 32 -8.60 23.37 -24.09
CA VAL A 32 -7.92 22.06 -24.12
C VAL A 32 -7.17 21.81 -22.82
N LYS A 33 -6.44 22.79 -22.29
CA LYS A 33 -5.74 22.67 -21.00
C LYS A 33 -6.70 22.41 -19.84
N GLU A 34 -7.79 23.15 -19.76
CA GLU A 34 -8.82 22.92 -18.72
C GLU A 34 -9.50 21.56 -18.83
N TRP A 35 -9.81 21.12 -20.06
CA TRP A 35 -10.40 19.81 -20.30
C TRP A 35 -9.45 18.68 -19.87
N ILE A 36 -8.15 18.76 -20.23
CA ILE A 36 -7.12 17.81 -19.79
C ILE A 36 -6.99 17.82 -18.28
N ALA A 37 -6.92 18.99 -17.65
CA ALA A 37 -6.84 19.12 -16.20
C ALA A 37 -8.05 18.51 -15.49
N LYS A 38 -9.26 18.73 -16.00
CA LYS A 38 -10.50 18.14 -15.48
C LYS A 38 -10.51 16.62 -15.61
N LYS A 39 -10.05 16.08 -16.75
CA LYS A 39 -9.94 14.65 -16.99
C LYS A 39 -8.92 14.01 -16.03
N ARG A 40 -7.75 14.63 -15.84
CA ARG A 40 -6.71 14.17 -14.89
C ARG A 40 -7.24 14.17 -13.44
N ARG A 41 -7.90 15.25 -12.99
CA ARG A 41 -8.50 15.32 -11.65
C ARG A 41 -9.48 14.18 -11.41
N LYS A 42 -10.36 13.89 -12.36
CA LYS A 42 -11.34 12.80 -12.26
C LYS A 42 -10.66 11.43 -12.12
N VAL A 43 -9.62 11.16 -12.92
CA VAL A 43 -8.86 9.91 -12.84
C VAL A 43 -8.19 9.77 -11.47
N VAL A 44 -7.51 10.81 -10.99
CA VAL A 44 -6.85 10.80 -9.67
C VAL A 44 -7.87 10.61 -8.55
N THR A 45 -9.02 11.29 -8.60
CA THR A 45 -10.06 11.14 -7.58
C THR A 45 -10.61 9.70 -7.53
N ASN A 46 -10.92 9.12 -8.69
CA ASN A 46 -11.41 7.73 -8.76
C ASN A 46 -10.36 6.74 -8.20
N LEU A 47 -9.09 6.95 -8.52
CA LEU A 47 -7.99 6.12 -8.06
C LEU A 47 -7.81 6.20 -6.54
N LEU A 48 -7.87 7.42 -5.97
CA LEU A 48 -7.79 7.62 -4.51
C LEU A 48 -8.99 6.99 -3.78
N THR A 49 -10.19 7.09 -4.34
CA THR A 49 -11.40 6.47 -3.78
C THR A 49 -11.25 4.95 -3.76
N SER A 50 -10.87 4.35 -4.89
CA SER A 50 -10.66 2.90 -5.00
C SER A 50 -9.58 2.41 -4.02
N LYS A 51 -8.50 3.17 -3.86
CA LYS A 51 -7.44 2.87 -2.90
C LYS A 51 -7.93 2.91 -1.45
N ALA A 52 -8.73 3.92 -1.10
CA ALA A 52 -9.35 4.03 0.23
C ALA A 52 -10.30 2.86 0.51
N GLU A 53 -11.10 2.44 -0.46
CA GLU A 53 -11.96 1.27 -0.36
C GLU A 53 -11.14 -0.02 -0.12
N CYS A 54 -10.03 -0.20 -0.82
CA CYS A 54 -9.14 -1.35 -0.60
C CYS A 54 -8.57 -1.36 0.83
N TRP A 55 -8.15 -0.22 1.36
CA TRP A 55 -7.67 -0.13 2.73
C TRP A 55 -8.75 -0.46 3.76
N MET A 56 -9.95 0.08 3.59
CA MET A 56 -11.10 -0.28 4.44
C MET A 56 -11.41 -1.78 4.39
N GLN A 57 -11.28 -2.41 3.22
CA GLN A 57 -11.45 -3.85 3.07
C GLN A 57 -10.37 -4.64 3.82
N LEU A 58 -9.12 -4.18 3.80
CA LEU A 58 -8.02 -4.82 4.52
C LEU A 58 -8.21 -4.71 6.05
N ASP A 59 -8.60 -3.54 6.57
CA ASP A 59 -8.93 -3.37 7.99
C ASP A 59 -10.10 -4.29 8.40
N LYS A 60 -11.15 -4.37 7.57
CA LYS A 60 -12.27 -5.29 7.81
C LYS A 60 -11.88 -6.77 7.81
N ILE A 61 -10.93 -7.15 6.94
CA ILE A 61 -10.40 -8.52 6.93
C ILE A 61 -9.61 -8.79 8.22
N ALA A 62 -8.79 -7.85 8.67
CA ALA A 62 -8.05 -7.95 9.93
C ALA A 62 -9.01 -8.13 11.12
N SER A 63 -10.07 -7.31 11.20
CA SER A 63 -11.11 -7.41 12.22
C SER A 63 -11.82 -8.78 12.22
N ASN A 64 -12.26 -9.25 11.06
CA ASN A 64 -12.92 -10.54 10.94
C ASN A 64 -12.00 -11.71 11.39
N ILE A 65 -10.71 -11.66 11.05
CA ILE A 65 -9.74 -12.67 11.47
C ILE A 65 -9.55 -12.59 12.98
N ARG A 66 -9.35 -11.39 13.55
CA ARG A 66 -9.19 -11.21 14.98
C ARG A 66 -10.35 -11.78 15.78
N GLU A 67 -11.58 -11.44 15.37
CA GLU A 67 -12.80 -11.92 16.04
C GLU A 67 -12.96 -13.44 15.91
N SER A 68 -12.77 -13.99 14.69
CA SER A 68 -12.96 -15.43 14.44
C SER A 68 -11.94 -16.30 15.16
N LEU A 69 -10.73 -15.80 15.39
CA LEU A 69 -9.65 -16.52 16.06
C LEU A 69 -9.50 -16.15 17.54
N ASN A 70 -10.28 -15.21 18.04
CA ASN A 70 -10.11 -14.62 19.37
C ASN A 70 -8.65 -14.16 19.60
N ALA A 71 -8.06 -13.56 18.56
CA ALA A 71 -6.70 -13.05 18.64
C ALA A 71 -6.67 -11.71 19.38
N LYS A 72 -5.57 -11.42 20.08
CA LYS A 72 -5.36 -10.14 20.74
C LYS A 72 -5.13 -9.02 19.76
N GLY A 73 -4.47 -9.32 18.65
CA GLY A 73 -4.27 -8.37 17.55
C GLY A 73 -3.98 -9.07 16.24
N VAL A 74 -4.39 -8.44 15.14
CA VAL A 74 -4.12 -8.86 13.77
C VAL A 74 -3.65 -7.67 12.98
N TYR A 75 -2.61 -7.86 12.17
CA TYR A 75 -2.15 -6.82 11.26
C TYR A 75 -1.67 -7.38 9.92
N ILE A 76 -1.78 -6.55 8.91
CA ILE A 76 -1.33 -6.82 7.54
C ILE A 76 -0.21 -5.85 7.22
N ALA A 77 0.96 -6.37 6.88
CA ALA A 77 2.15 -5.61 6.56
C ALA A 77 2.50 -5.74 5.07
N TYR A 78 2.96 -4.65 4.49
CA TYR A 78 3.42 -4.56 3.12
C TYR A 78 4.94 -4.40 3.07
N PHE A 79 5.63 -5.21 2.23
CA PHE A 79 7.05 -5.06 1.97
C PHE A 79 7.31 -3.95 0.97
N HIS A 80 8.31 -3.13 1.24
CA HIS A 80 8.72 -2.08 0.32
C HIS A 80 10.22 -1.79 0.44
N ASN A 81 10.77 -1.18 -0.61
CA ASN A 81 12.14 -0.74 -0.60
C ASN A 81 12.25 0.57 0.21
N GLY A 82 13.08 0.55 1.24
CA GLY A 82 13.34 1.71 2.11
C GLY A 82 14.44 2.66 1.60
N GLY A 83 14.91 2.46 0.36
CA GLY A 83 16.08 3.14 -0.17
C GLY A 83 17.32 2.24 -0.17
N LYS A 84 18.51 2.83 -0.15
CA LYS A 84 19.78 2.11 -0.18
C LYS A 84 20.64 2.44 1.04
N PHE A 85 21.38 1.46 1.53
CA PHE A 85 22.50 1.68 2.44
C PHE A 85 23.63 2.44 1.73
N CYS A 86 24.58 2.99 2.48
CA CYS A 86 25.75 3.68 1.93
C CYS A 86 26.60 2.84 0.95
N ASN A 87 26.53 1.54 1.05
CA ASN A 87 27.17 0.58 0.14
C ASN A 87 26.33 0.21 -1.10
N GLY A 88 25.17 0.86 -1.31
CA GLY A 88 24.30 0.64 -2.45
C GLY A 88 23.32 -0.55 -2.33
N ILE A 89 23.37 -1.34 -1.26
CA ILE A 89 22.44 -2.45 -1.00
C ILE A 89 21.06 -1.89 -0.62
N ASN A 90 20.00 -2.53 -1.12
CA ASN A 90 18.62 -2.15 -0.79
C ASN A 90 18.34 -2.35 0.71
N MET A 91 17.61 -1.40 1.30
CA MET A 91 17.05 -1.53 2.64
C MET A 91 15.64 -2.12 2.54
N ASP A 92 15.52 -3.41 2.81
CA ASP A 92 14.20 -4.04 2.84
C ASP A 92 13.44 -3.64 4.11
N LYS A 93 12.27 -3.10 3.90
CA LYS A 93 11.39 -2.60 4.96
C LYS A 93 9.99 -3.17 4.83
N PHE A 94 9.22 -3.02 5.91
CA PHE A 94 7.79 -3.23 5.88
C PHE A 94 7.05 -2.12 6.63
N THR A 95 5.79 -1.96 6.28
CA THR A 95 4.86 -1.04 6.95
C THR A 95 3.54 -1.76 7.17
N VAL A 96 2.98 -1.66 8.37
CA VAL A 96 1.61 -2.14 8.64
C VAL A 96 0.63 -1.20 7.96
N ILE A 97 -0.21 -1.77 7.11
CA ILE A 97 -1.19 -1.05 6.30
C ILE A 97 -2.63 -1.26 6.77
N ALA A 98 -2.90 -2.38 7.45
CA ALA A 98 -4.19 -2.68 8.04
C ALA A 98 -4.01 -3.36 9.40
N GLU A 99 -4.90 -3.11 10.34
CA GLU A 99 -4.82 -3.65 11.70
C GLU A 99 -6.19 -3.70 12.36
N ASP A 100 -6.32 -4.64 13.30
CA ASP A 100 -7.34 -4.63 14.34
C ASP A 100 -6.78 -5.26 15.62
N TYR A 101 -7.09 -4.71 16.79
CA TYR A 101 -6.51 -5.14 18.05
C TYR A 101 -7.45 -4.88 19.23
N ASP A 102 -7.23 -5.64 20.30
CA ASP A 102 -7.92 -5.48 21.57
C ASP A 102 -7.56 -4.13 22.23
N ILE A 103 -8.52 -3.53 22.92
CA ILE A 103 -8.37 -2.23 23.58
C ILE A 103 -7.23 -2.21 24.64
N SER A 104 -6.80 -3.37 25.11
CA SER A 104 -5.65 -3.49 26.03
C SER A 104 -4.30 -3.19 25.37
N ILE A 105 -4.23 -3.19 24.02
CA ILE A 105 -3.05 -2.78 23.27
C ILE A 105 -3.05 -1.25 23.17
N THR A 106 -2.12 -0.60 23.83
CA THR A 106 -2.07 0.86 23.95
C THR A 106 -1.45 1.57 22.76
N ASP A 107 -0.72 0.84 21.90
CA ASP A 107 -0.02 1.40 20.76
C ASP A 107 -0.34 0.61 19.47
N SER A 108 -0.82 1.30 18.46
CA SER A 108 -1.22 0.73 17.19
C SER A 108 -0.04 0.09 16.45
N TYR A 109 -0.28 -1.03 15.77
CA TYR A 109 0.73 -1.65 14.92
C TYR A 109 1.13 -0.74 13.75
N LYS A 110 0.21 0.06 13.21
CA LYS A 110 0.49 1.05 12.16
C LYS A 110 1.51 2.10 12.61
N ASN A 111 1.43 2.54 13.86
CA ASN A 111 2.41 3.47 14.42
C ASN A 111 3.75 2.79 14.67
N ARG A 112 3.72 1.63 15.30
CA ARG A 112 4.90 0.87 15.74
C ARG A 112 5.71 0.30 14.57
N TYR A 113 5.02 -0.22 13.56
CA TYR A 113 5.63 -0.86 12.40
C TYR A 113 5.49 -0.02 11.13
N LYS A 114 5.75 1.26 11.24
CA LYS A 114 5.81 2.18 10.11
C LYS A 114 7.24 2.27 9.58
N ASN A 115 7.45 1.86 8.33
CA ASN A 115 8.75 1.98 7.65
C ASN A 115 9.92 1.29 8.38
N VAL A 116 9.67 0.11 8.90
CA VAL A 116 10.58 -0.64 9.76
C VAL A 116 11.44 -1.59 8.94
N LEU A 117 12.72 -1.70 9.27
CA LEU A 117 13.63 -2.65 8.62
C LEU A 117 13.21 -4.11 8.92
N THR A 118 13.23 -4.96 7.90
CA THR A 118 12.97 -6.40 8.06
C THR A 118 13.95 -7.08 9.03
N SER A 119 15.11 -6.47 9.20
CA SER A 119 16.15 -6.94 10.14
C SER A 119 15.78 -6.86 11.63
N ILE A 120 14.64 -6.25 12.01
CA ILE A 120 14.16 -6.33 13.40
C ILE A 120 13.60 -7.72 13.75
N MET A 121 13.12 -8.47 12.75
CA MET A 121 12.61 -9.83 12.92
C MET A 121 13.19 -10.79 11.85
N PRO A 122 14.53 -10.91 11.75
CA PRO A 122 15.20 -11.57 10.62
C PRO A 122 14.81 -13.04 10.51
N TYR A 123 14.66 -13.72 11.65
CA TYR A 123 14.30 -15.13 11.66
C TYR A 123 12.85 -15.36 11.22
N THR A 124 11.93 -14.51 11.62
CA THR A 124 10.53 -14.54 11.15
C THR A 124 10.47 -14.34 9.65
N ILE A 125 11.15 -13.33 9.13
CA ILE A 125 11.19 -13.04 7.69
C ILE A 125 11.79 -14.21 6.91
N LEU A 126 12.92 -14.78 7.36
CA LEU A 126 13.55 -15.94 6.74
C LEU A 126 12.58 -17.13 6.65
N ARG A 127 11.87 -17.42 7.75
CA ARG A 127 10.89 -18.52 7.81
C ARG A 127 9.70 -18.27 6.89
N LEU A 128 9.18 -17.04 6.86
CA LEU A 128 8.11 -16.66 5.94
C LEU A 128 8.50 -16.87 4.48
N TYR A 129 9.68 -16.45 4.06
CA TYR A 129 10.15 -16.64 2.68
C TYR A 129 10.34 -18.11 2.32
N ARG A 130 10.83 -18.92 3.25
CA ARG A 130 11.10 -20.34 3.01
C ARG A 130 9.85 -21.22 3.08
N ASP A 131 9.04 -21.02 4.11
CA ASP A 131 7.96 -21.95 4.50
C ASP A 131 6.55 -21.36 4.25
N SER A 132 6.47 -20.12 3.77
CA SER A 132 5.24 -19.33 3.56
C SER A 132 4.42 -19.09 4.84
N LYS A 133 4.81 -19.63 5.96
CA LYS A 133 4.21 -19.44 7.29
C LYS A 133 5.28 -19.53 8.38
N TYR A 134 4.99 -18.87 9.48
CA TYR A 134 5.80 -19.01 10.69
C TYR A 134 4.93 -18.87 11.93
N ILE A 135 5.13 -19.81 12.88
CA ILE A 135 4.51 -19.80 14.19
C ILE A 135 5.61 -19.47 15.20
N PHE A 136 5.48 -18.29 15.78
CA PHE A 136 6.38 -17.85 16.85
C PHE A 136 5.73 -18.14 18.19
N ARG A 137 6.47 -18.78 19.11
CA ARG A 137 6.04 -18.98 20.51
C ARG A 137 7.15 -18.58 21.45
N ILE A 138 6.79 -17.87 22.52
CA ILE A 138 7.77 -17.43 23.53
C ILE A 138 8.40 -18.64 24.24
N SER A 139 7.64 -19.72 24.46
CA SER A 139 8.15 -20.95 25.05
C SER A 139 9.21 -21.67 24.18
N ALA A 140 9.16 -21.46 22.87
CA ALA A 140 10.06 -22.08 21.89
C ALA A 140 11.18 -21.15 21.40
N LEU A 141 11.55 -20.14 22.21
CA LEU A 141 12.58 -19.17 21.83
C LEU A 141 13.94 -19.84 21.62
N THR A 142 14.61 -19.40 20.55
CA THR A 142 15.98 -19.75 20.23
C THR A 142 16.87 -18.51 20.22
N ARG A 143 18.18 -18.72 20.23
CA ARG A 143 19.18 -17.63 20.10
C ARG A 143 19.08 -16.78 18.83
N TYR A 144 18.32 -17.24 17.85
CA TYR A 144 18.15 -16.53 16.58
C TYR A 144 17.01 -15.50 16.60
N HIS A 145 16.17 -15.50 17.64
CA HIS A 145 15.09 -14.54 17.76
C HIS A 145 15.62 -13.17 18.24
N SER A 146 15.15 -12.12 17.58
CA SER A 146 15.49 -10.75 17.95
C SER A 146 14.90 -10.41 19.32
N ASN A 147 15.74 -9.97 20.24
CA ASN A 147 15.31 -9.47 21.55
C ASN A 147 14.31 -8.31 21.43
N MET A 148 14.45 -7.49 20.40
CA MET A 148 13.54 -6.37 20.12
C MET A 148 12.12 -6.89 19.80
N TYR A 149 11.99 -7.85 18.90
CA TYR A 149 10.68 -8.42 18.54
C TYR A 149 10.05 -9.19 19.69
N VAL A 150 10.84 -9.97 20.44
CA VAL A 150 10.38 -10.67 21.66
C VAL A 150 9.90 -9.70 22.73
N GLY A 151 10.66 -8.63 22.96
CA GLY A 151 10.30 -7.59 23.92
C GLY A 151 9.01 -6.86 23.51
N ASP A 152 8.85 -6.64 22.24
CA ASP A 152 7.68 -6.01 21.66
C ASP A 152 6.40 -6.86 21.83
N LEU A 153 6.47 -8.17 21.55
CA LEU A 153 5.36 -9.10 21.80
C LEU A 153 4.99 -9.17 23.29
N ARG A 154 6.00 -9.28 24.17
CA ARG A 154 5.78 -9.29 25.62
C ARG A 154 5.14 -8.00 26.13
N SER A 155 5.53 -6.86 25.60
CA SER A 155 4.94 -5.56 26.01
C SER A 155 3.44 -5.47 25.70
N ARG A 156 2.97 -6.23 24.69
CA ARG A 156 1.55 -6.35 24.36
C ARG A 156 0.86 -7.51 25.08
N GLY A 157 1.57 -8.26 25.92
CA GLY A 157 1.05 -9.44 26.61
C GLY A 157 0.75 -10.60 25.64
N CYS A 158 1.53 -10.73 24.55
CA CYS A 158 1.37 -11.78 23.56
C CYS A 158 2.46 -12.83 23.71
N ASN A 159 2.08 -14.12 23.67
CA ASN A 159 2.98 -15.26 23.79
C ASN A 159 3.12 -16.08 22.51
N THR A 160 2.14 -15.99 21.62
CA THR A 160 2.17 -16.63 20.30
C THR A 160 1.90 -15.60 19.21
N ALA A 161 2.62 -15.69 18.10
CA ALA A 161 2.32 -14.97 16.87
C ALA A 161 2.33 -15.94 15.69
N ILE A 162 1.29 -15.89 14.86
CA ILE A 162 1.15 -16.69 13.65
C ILE A 162 1.21 -15.76 12.47
N SER A 163 2.18 -15.97 11.58
CA SER A 163 2.37 -15.14 10.39
C SER A 163 2.30 -15.99 9.13
N ILE A 164 1.65 -15.48 8.09
CA ILE A 164 1.66 -16.07 6.75
C ILE A 164 2.14 -15.06 5.73
N LEU A 165 2.92 -15.54 4.75
CA LEU A 165 3.41 -14.73 3.65
C LEU A 165 2.26 -14.43 2.68
N ILE A 166 2.13 -13.19 2.25
CA ILE A 166 1.22 -12.77 1.20
C ILE A 166 2.01 -12.59 -0.08
N ARG A 167 1.56 -13.26 -1.15
CA ARG A 167 2.17 -13.19 -2.48
C ARG A 167 1.22 -12.52 -3.46
N ASP A 168 1.77 -11.81 -4.41
CA ASP A 168 1.02 -11.29 -5.55
C ASP A 168 0.44 -12.44 -6.38
N LEU A 169 -0.84 -12.38 -6.71
CA LEU A 169 -1.53 -13.47 -7.43
C LEU A 169 -1.10 -13.63 -8.89
N LYS A 170 -0.46 -12.61 -9.49
CA LYS A 170 -0.04 -12.65 -10.88
C LYS A 170 1.42 -13.08 -11.02
N THR A 171 2.28 -12.57 -10.14
CA THR A 171 3.73 -12.72 -10.23
C THR A 171 4.31 -13.72 -9.24
N ASP A 172 3.52 -14.18 -8.28
CA ASP A 172 3.92 -15.01 -7.13
C ASP A 172 5.02 -14.37 -6.24
N MET A 173 5.30 -13.10 -6.46
CA MET A 173 6.30 -12.36 -5.66
C MET A 173 5.76 -12.06 -4.26
N PRO A 174 6.60 -12.19 -3.21
CA PRO A 174 6.23 -11.77 -1.86
C PRO A 174 5.94 -10.27 -1.83
N ILE A 175 4.73 -9.88 -1.40
CA ILE A 175 4.31 -8.48 -1.27
C ILE A 175 4.09 -8.05 0.18
N GLY A 176 4.02 -8.98 1.11
CA GLY A 176 3.81 -8.66 2.51
C GLY A 176 3.52 -9.90 3.35
N PHE A 177 2.96 -9.68 4.51
CA PHE A 177 2.53 -10.77 5.40
C PHE A 177 1.33 -10.35 6.26
N LEU A 178 0.53 -11.32 6.64
CA LEU A 178 -0.50 -11.23 7.67
C LEU A 178 0.05 -11.83 8.97
N SER A 179 -0.15 -11.17 10.09
CA SER A 179 0.20 -11.70 11.41
C SER A 179 -0.95 -11.57 12.39
N ALA A 180 -1.19 -12.61 13.18
CA ALA A 180 -2.09 -12.59 14.31
C ALA A 180 -1.33 -12.93 15.59
N GLU A 181 -1.61 -12.19 16.67
CA GLU A 181 -0.94 -12.29 17.96
C GLU A 181 -1.93 -12.74 19.04
N PHE A 182 -1.49 -13.63 19.91
CA PHE A 182 -2.31 -14.27 20.92
C PHE A 182 -1.65 -14.17 22.29
N GLU A 183 -2.48 -13.99 23.31
CA GLU A 183 -2.05 -13.96 24.71
C GLU A 183 -1.53 -15.33 25.18
N LEU A 184 -2.21 -16.40 24.78
CA LEU A 184 -1.84 -17.76 25.16
C LEU A 184 -0.66 -18.30 24.35
N ASP A 185 0.13 -19.18 24.97
CA ASP A 185 1.15 -19.96 24.28
C ASP A 185 0.53 -21.30 23.86
N PHE A 186 0.37 -21.52 22.55
CA PHE A 186 -0.28 -22.72 21.99
C PHE A 186 0.24 -23.04 20.59
N GLU A 187 -0.05 -24.25 20.13
CA GLU A 187 0.16 -24.67 18.74
C GLU A 187 -1.16 -24.52 17.98
N PRO A 188 -1.19 -23.77 16.86
CA PRO A 188 -2.43 -23.60 16.09
C PRO A 188 -2.87 -24.90 15.45
N ASP A 189 -4.17 -25.17 15.48
CA ASP A 189 -4.79 -26.28 14.79
C ASP A 189 -5.01 -26.03 13.29
N ALA A 190 -5.51 -27.07 12.60
CA ALA A 190 -5.75 -26.98 11.15
C ALA A 190 -6.86 -25.98 10.78
N GLU A 191 -7.89 -25.85 11.63
CA GLU A 191 -9.02 -24.94 11.39
C GLU A 191 -8.58 -23.48 11.49
N MET A 192 -7.78 -23.15 12.51
CA MET A 192 -7.16 -21.85 12.66
C MET A 192 -6.29 -21.50 11.44
N MET A 193 -5.44 -22.41 11.01
CA MET A 193 -4.62 -22.20 9.82
C MET A 193 -5.45 -22.03 8.54
N GLN A 194 -6.56 -22.76 8.42
CA GLN A 194 -7.48 -22.60 7.29
C GLN A 194 -8.08 -21.19 7.24
N THR A 195 -8.40 -20.57 8.38
CA THR A 195 -8.89 -19.20 8.45
C THR A 195 -7.90 -18.21 7.84
N PHE A 196 -6.60 -18.37 8.11
CA PHE A 196 -5.56 -17.56 7.47
C PHE A 196 -5.55 -17.75 5.94
N TRP A 197 -5.48 -18.99 5.47
CA TRP A 197 -5.39 -19.28 4.04
C TRP A 197 -6.65 -18.87 3.26
N LYS A 198 -7.82 -18.96 3.86
CA LYS A 198 -9.09 -18.52 3.27
C LYS A 198 -9.10 -17.03 2.93
N ASN A 199 -8.41 -16.22 3.74
CA ASN A 199 -8.32 -14.78 3.53
C ASN A 199 -7.13 -14.34 2.64
N HIS A 200 -6.14 -15.22 2.40
CA HIS A 200 -4.91 -14.92 1.65
C HIS A 200 -5.20 -14.25 0.30
N ASN A 201 -6.03 -14.84 -0.55
CA ASN A 201 -6.31 -14.31 -1.89
C ASN A 201 -7.04 -12.96 -1.86
N ARG A 202 -7.89 -12.71 -0.85
CA ARG A 202 -8.55 -11.42 -0.68
C ARG A 202 -7.55 -10.34 -0.28
N ILE A 203 -6.67 -10.66 0.67
CA ILE A 203 -5.61 -9.75 1.11
C ILE A 203 -4.69 -9.43 -0.06
N SER A 204 -4.18 -10.45 -0.76
CA SER A 204 -3.30 -10.28 -1.92
C SER A 204 -3.93 -9.36 -2.96
N ARG A 205 -5.18 -9.60 -3.36
CA ARG A 205 -5.89 -8.77 -4.35
C ARG A 205 -5.98 -7.30 -3.93
N ASN A 206 -6.39 -7.03 -2.68
CA ASN A 206 -6.50 -5.66 -2.19
C ASN A 206 -5.13 -4.97 -2.09
N MET A 207 -4.10 -5.69 -1.64
CA MET A 207 -2.74 -5.16 -1.58
C MET A 207 -2.20 -4.82 -2.97
N THR A 208 -2.34 -5.71 -3.95
CA THR A 208 -1.92 -5.48 -5.34
C THR A 208 -2.63 -4.26 -5.93
N MET A 209 -3.94 -4.11 -5.73
CA MET A 209 -4.69 -2.93 -6.19
C MET A 209 -4.16 -1.61 -5.59
N VAL A 210 -3.78 -1.62 -4.31
CA VAL A 210 -3.18 -0.44 -3.65
C VAL A 210 -1.82 -0.11 -4.25
N ILE A 211 -1.01 -1.12 -4.61
CA ILE A 211 0.32 -0.97 -5.18
C ILE A 211 0.22 -0.43 -6.61
N ASP A 212 -0.54 -1.10 -7.47
CA ASP A 212 -0.75 -0.72 -8.88
C ASP A 212 -1.26 0.73 -9.00
N ALA A 213 -2.24 1.09 -8.16
CA ALA A 213 -2.78 2.45 -8.09
C ALA A 213 -1.72 3.50 -7.70
N THR A 214 -0.68 3.11 -6.96
CA THR A 214 0.40 4.03 -6.58
C THR A 214 1.39 4.24 -7.73
N GLU A 215 1.71 3.19 -8.47
CA GLU A 215 2.60 3.28 -9.64
C GLU A 215 1.99 4.12 -10.77
N ASP A 216 0.70 4.02 -11.00
CA ASP A 216 -0.01 4.81 -12.02
C ASP A 216 -0.02 6.31 -11.72
N ILE A 217 -0.02 6.70 -10.43
CA ILE A 217 0.08 8.11 -10.03
C ILE A 217 1.50 8.66 -10.28
N ILE A 218 2.53 7.84 -10.10
CA ILE A 218 3.94 8.27 -10.26
C ILE A 218 4.34 8.39 -11.73
N LYS A 219 3.77 7.57 -12.61
CA LYS A 219 4.08 7.51 -14.05
C LYS A 219 3.35 8.58 -14.88
N ASN A 220 2.34 9.28 -14.34
CA ASN A 220 1.52 10.32 -15.00
C ASN A 220 1.75 11.71 -14.38
#